data_43d4aa5ff996b858d51f0e767d041cc6
#
_entry.id   43d4aa5ff996b858d51f0e767d041cc6
#
_cell.length_a   1.000
_cell.length_b   1.000
_cell.length_c   1.000
_cell.angle_alpha   90.00
_cell.angle_beta   90.00
_cell.angle_gamma   90.00
#
_symmetry.space_group_name_H-M   'P 1'
#
loop_
_entity.id
_entity.type
_entity.pdbx_description
1 polymer ?
#
loop_
_entity_poly.entity_id
_entity_poly.type
_entity_poly.pdbx_seq_one_letter_code
_entity_poly.pdbx_strand_id
1 'polypeptide(L)'
;MLNRAFTKREKVLLLVLVMILLGLVYYRFVRLPVQERIAAADTTVLEQQMEMEQQKSAIIKQMQEDIENGQKEVNGIVASYDNLKAESAALNTIFAQATSFNFSFEQPVATDDAVRRTINISFTATNYQIARRIIQQVHDCAYRCLITDISVSADSDKMQQYANLENATISGSMSVTFYETLNGATTTNGLTTSDGSAVQSSNVGLGNASLDLAQSSLETMAESLAGDAADKIAAGAGF
;
A
#
# COMPACT_ATOMS: atom_id res chain seq x y z
N MET A 1 -78.90 -41.13 4.94
CA MET A 1 -79.36 -42.10 3.93
C MET A 1 -78.20 -42.54 3.02
N LEU A 2 -77.37 -43.50 3.49
CA LEU A 2 -76.23 -44.03 2.66
C LEU A 2 -75.95 -45.48 3.14
N ASN A 3 -77.01 -46.32 3.12
CA ASN A 3 -76.89 -47.77 3.47
C ASN A 3 -77.08 -48.61 2.19
N ARG A 4 -76.40 -48.27 1.12
CA ARG A 4 -76.39 -49.09 -0.08
C ARG A 4 -75.06 -49.82 -0.15
N ALA A 5 -75.09 -51.14 -0.08
CA ALA A 5 -73.90 -51.95 -0.21
C ALA A 5 -73.27 -51.75 -1.58
N PHE A 6 -72.04 -51.22 -1.62
CA PHE A 6 -71.29 -50.98 -2.85
C PHE A 6 -71.07 -52.28 -3.62
N THR A 7 -71.39 -52.25 -4.90
CA THR A 7 -71.08 -53.35 -5.81
C THR A 7 -69.55 -53.47 -6.00
N LYS A 8 -69.10 -54.70 -6.39
CA LYS A 8 -67.66 -54.93 -6.61
C LYS A 8 -67.01 -53.90 -7.59
N ARG A 9 -67.76 -53.45 -8.60
CA ARG A 9 -67.29 -52.45 -9.58
C ARG A 9 -67.20 -51.08 -8.96
N GLU A 10 -68.12 -50.66 -8.12
CA GLU A 10 -68.06 -49.39 -7.39
C GLU A 10 -66.90 -49.32 -6.43
N LYS A 11 -66.56 -50.41 -5.75
CA LYS A 11 -65.41 -50.49 -4.86
C LYS A 11 -64.11 -50.35 -5.60
N VAL A 12 -63.95 -50.94 -6.80
CA VAL A 12 -62.80 -50.79 -7.62
C VAL A 12 -62.66 -49.34 -8.14
N LEU A 13 -63.78 -48.74 -8.58
CA LEU A 13 -63.80 -47.37 -9.04
C LEU A 13 -63.42 -46.35 -7.95
N LEU A 14 -63.92 -46.60 -6.73
CA LEU A 14 -63.63 -45.82 -5.54
C LEU A 14 -62.14 -45.97 -5.16
N LEU A 15 -61.56 -47.17 -5.26
CA LEU A 15 -60.09 -47.37 -5.03
C LEU A 15 -59.26 -46.67 -6.03
N VAL A 16 -59.59 -46.66 -7.33
CA VAL A 16 -58.91 -45.92 -8.38
C VAL A 16 -58.99 -44.41 -8.11
N LEU A 17 -60.18 -43.91 -7.74
CA LEU A 17 -60.38 -42.50 -7.41
C LEU A 17 -59.52 -42.07 -6.23
N VAL A 18 -59.41 -42.89 -5.16
CA VAL A 18 -58.56 -42.64 -4.00
C VAL A 18 -57.09 -42.63 -4.40
N MET A 19 -56.63 -43.54 -5.28
CA MET A 19 -55.28 -43.56 -5.82
C MET A 19 -54.94 -42.30 -6.61
N ILE A 20 -55.84 -41.82 -7.44
CA ILE A 20 -55.69 -40.57 -8.20
C ILE A 20 -55.62 -39.38 -7.25
N LEU A 21 -56.46 -39.35 -6.22
CA LEU A 21 -56.51 -38.28 -5.24
C LEU A 21 -55.24 -38.25 -4.41
N LEU A 22 -54.71 -39.40 -3.97
CA LEU A 22 -53.40 -39.52 -3.32
C LEU A 22 -52.25 -39.07 -4.21
N GLY A 23 -52.28 -39.43 -5.49
CA GLY A 23 -51.31 -38.97 -6.47
C GLY A 23 -51.33 -37.44 -6.65
N LEU A 24 -52.49 -36.81 -6.68
CA LEU A 24 -52.66 -35.36 -6.75
C LEU A 24 -52.16 -34.66 -5.48
N VAL A 25 -52.48 -35.23 -4.30
CA VAL A 25 -51.98 -34.70 -3.02
C VAL A 25 -50.46 -34.79 -2.94
N TYR A 26 -49.89 -35.94 -3.32
CA TYR A 26 -48.44 -36.11 -3.39
C TYR A 26 -47.78 -35.09 -4.34
N TYR A 27 -48.36 -34.94 -5.55
CA TYR A 27 -47.84 -33.99 -6.55
C TYR A 27 -47.85 -32.56 -6.01
N ARG A 28 -48.95 -32.12 -5.40
CA ARG A 28 -49.12 -30.75 -4.92
C ARG A 28 -48.34 -30.47 -3.63
N PHE A 29 -48.29 -31.42 -2.67
CA PHE A 29 -47.67 -31.16 -1.37
C PHE A 29 -46.20 -31.58 -1.27
N VAL A 30 -45.74 -32.46 -2.15
CA VAL A 30 -44.34 -32.93 -2.09
C VAL A 30 -43.54 -32.36 -3.26
N ARG A 31 -44.02 -32.57 -4.47
CA ARG A 31 -43.21 -32.21 -5.66
C ARG A 31 -43.10 -30.71 -5.88
N LEU A 32 -44.17 -29.96 -5.70
CA LEU A 32 -44.13 -28.49 -5.89
C LEU A 32 -43.23 -27.80 -4.86
N PRO A 33 -43.36 -27.98 -3.53
CA PRO A 33 -42.52 -27.31 -2.56
C PRO A 33 -41.04 -27.74 -2.63
N VAL A 34 -40.75 -28.98 -3.08
CA VAL A 34 -39.37 -29.44 -3.28
C VAL A 34 -38.74 -28.73 -4.47
N GLN A 35 -39.46 -28.56 -5.58
CA GLN A 35 -38.95 -27.80 -6.74
C GLN A 35 -38.74 -26.32 -6.40
N GLU A 36 -39.65 -25.70 -5.62
CA GLU A 36 -39.48 -24.33 -5.18
C GLU A 36 -38.28 -24.17 -4.23
N ARG A 37 -38.04 -25.14 -3.36
CA ARG A 37 -36.84 -25.10 -2.48
C ARG A 37 -35.54 -25.34 -3.23
N ILE A 38 -35.53 -26.16 -4.28
CA ILE A 38 -34.36 -26.36 -5.13
C ILE A 38 -34.09 -25.08 -5.95
N ALA A 39 -35.15 -24.44 -6.47
CA ALA A 39 -35.01 -23.17 -7.20
C ALA A 39 -34.64 -21.98 -6.27
N ALA A 40 -35.08 -22.00 -5.00
CA ALA A 40 -34.73 -21.01 -4.00
C ALA A 40 -33.33 -21.23 -3.40
N ALA A 41 -32.82 -22.46 -3.43
CA ALA A 41 -31.39 -22.75 -3.16
C ALA A 41 -30.58 -22.43 -4.42
N ASP A 42 -30.54 -21.14 -4.77
CA ASP A 42 -29.85 -20.63 -5.95
C ASP A 42 -28.34 -20.86 -5.79
N THR A 43 -27.88 -21.99 -6.33
CA THR A 43 -26.44 -22.34 -6.33
C THR A 43 -25.64 -21.41 -7.20
N THR A 44 -26.27 -20.59 -8.05
CA THR A 44 -25.58 -19.63 -8.93
C THR A 44 -24.88 -18.54 -8.11
N VAL A 45 -25.46 -18.13 -6.98
CA VAL A 45 -24.81 -17.16 -6.08
C VAL A 45 -23.59 -17.78 -5.40
N LEU A 46 -23.65 -19.05 -5.01
CA LEU A 46 -22.51 -19.77 -4.43
C LEU A 46 -21.40 -19.98 -5.48
N GLU A 47 -21.78 -20.33 -6.69
CA GLU A 47 -20.82 -20.49 -7.80
C GLU A 47 -20.15 -19.16 -8.14
N GLN A 48 -20.88 -18.05 -8.19
CA GLN A 48 -20.33 -16.71 -8.37
C GLN A 48 -19.40 -16.29 -7.22
N GLN A 49 -19.76 -16.63 -5.98
CA GLN A 49 -18.91 -16.36 -4.83
C GLN A 49 -17.60 -17.17 -4.89
N MET A 50 -17.68 -18.45 -5.24
CA MET A 50 -16.49 -19.30 -5.43
C MET A 50 -15.60 -18.77 -6.56
N GLU A 51 -16.18 -18.35 -7.67
CA GLU A 51 -15.44 -17.78 -8.79
C GLU A 51 -14.76 -16.46 -8.40
N MET A 52 -15.45 -15.58 -7.68
CA MET A 52 -14.86 -14.35 -7.13
C MET A 52 -13.74 -14.62 -6.13
N GLU A 53 -13.87 -15.64 -5.26
CA GLU A 53 -12.81 -16.02 -4.33
C GLU A 53 -11.59 -16.61 -5.05
N GLN A 54 -11.81 -17.40 -6.09
CA GLN A 54 -10.73 -17.91 -6.94
C GLN A 54 -10.02 -16.76 -7.66
N GLN A 55 -10.75 -15.80 -8.22
CA GLN A 55 -10.17 -14.61 -8.85
C GLN A 55 -9.38 -13.77 -7.84
N LYS A 56 -9.91 -13.51 -6.65
CA LYS A 56 -9.20 -12.82 -5.58
C LYS A 56 -7.92 -13.57 -5.18
N SER A 57 -7.99 -14.89 -5.03
CA SER A 57 -6.83 -15.71 -4.71
C SER A 57 -5.76 -15.65 -5.79
N ALA A 58 -6.16 -15.69 -7.07
CA ALA A 58 -5.26 -15.55 -8.20
C ALA A 58 -4.58 -14.16 -8.23
N ILE A 59 -5.37 -13.10 -7.99
CA ILE A 59 -4.85 -11.72 -7.93
C ILE A 59 -3.87 -11.56 -6.77
N ILE A 60 -4.20 -12.09 -5.58
CA ILE A 60 -3.29 -12.04 -4.41
C ILE A 60 -1.99 -12.77 -4.70
N LYS A 61 -2.07 -13.95 -5.34
CA LYS A 61 -0.88 -14.70 -5.72
C LYS A 61 -0.04 -13.96 -6.75
N GLN A 62 -0.67 -13.36 -7.75
CA GLN A 62 0.01 -12.53 -8.74
C GLN A 62 0.66 -11.30 -8.09
N MET A 63 -0.06 -10.61 -7.18
CA MET A 63 0.51 -9.50 -6.42
C MET A 63 1.71 -9.93 -5.56
N GLN A 64 1.65 -11.11 -4.93
CA GLN A 64 2.78 -11.66 -4.19
C GLN A 64 3.98 -11.96 -5.08
N GLU A 65 3.74 -12.55 -6.26
CA GLU A 65 4.79 -12.80 -7.27
C GLU A 65 5.36 -11.48 -7.78
N ASP A 66 4.53 -10.47 -8.04
CA ASP A 66 4.96 -9.14 -8.47
C ASP A 66 5.77 -8.41 -7.38
N ILE A 67 5.36 -8.51 -6.11
CA ILE A 67 6.12 -7.97 -4.97
C ILE A 67 7.47 -8.70 -4.85
N GLU A 68 7.48 -10.02 -4.94
CA GLU A 68 8.71 -10.81 -4.83
C GLU A 68 9.66 -10.53 -6.01
N ASN A 69 9.12 -10.43 -7.22
CA ASN A 69 9.88 -10.04 -8.40
C ASN A 69 10.32 -8.58 -8.33
N GLY A 70 9.44 -7.67 -7.90
CA GLY A 70 9.77 -6.26 -7.67
C GLY A 70 10.86 -6.09 -6.61
N GLN A 71 10.87 -6.91 -5.56
CA GLN A 71 11.99 -6.92 -4.60
C GLN A 71 13.30 -7.42 -5.20
N LYS A 72 13.25 -8.32 -6.17
CA LYS A 72 14.44 -8.78 -6.91
C LYS A 72 14.92 -7.75 -7.95
N GLU A 73 13.99 -6.96 -8.50
CA GLU A 73 14.29 -5.92 -9.51
C GLU A 73 14.51 -4.54 -8.90
N VAL A 74 14.27 -4.36 -7.60
CA VAL A 74 14.52 -3.08 -6.93
C VAL A 74 16.02 -2.84 -6.90
N ASN A 75 16.49 -2.07 -7.86
CA ASN A 75 17.85 -1.56 -7.89
C ASN A 75 18.04 -0.60 -6.72
N GLY A 76 19.13 -0.78 -6.00
CA GLY A 76 19.58 0.13 -4.97
C GLY A 76 19.52 -0.41 -3.55
N ILE A 77 20.55 -0.07 -2.82
CA ILE A 77 20.74 -0.42 -1.41
C ILE A 77 20.03 0.63 -0.55
N VAL A 78 19.27 0.20 0.46
CA VAL A 78 18.78 1.09 1.51
C VAL A 78 19.91 1.26 2.52
N ALA A 79 20.54 2.43 2.51
CA ALA A 79 21.64 2.74 3.40
C ALA A 79 21.14 3.14 4.81
N SER A 80 21.99 3.03 5.82
CA SER A 80 21.71 3.60 7.14
C SER A 80 21.79 5.12 7.11
N TYR A 81 20.97 5.79 7.90
CA TYR A 81 21.01 7.23 8.08
C TYR A 81 22.32 7.62 8.79
N ASP A 82 23.04 8.63 8.47
CA ASP A 82 22.95 9.72 7.50
C ASP A 82 23.87 9.41 6.29
N ASN A 83 23.30 9.11 5.14
CA ASN A 83 24.04 8.71 3.94
C ASN A 83 24.19 9.85 2.91
N LEU A 84 23.76 11.08 3.26
CA LEU A 84 23.74 12.23 2.36
C LEU A 84 25.04 12.44 1.58
N LYS A 85 26.19 12.22 2.23
CA LYS A 85 27.49 12.42 1.59
C LYS A 85 27.71 11.45 0.42
N ALA A 86 27.36 10.18 0.59
CA ALA A 86 27.52 9.18 -0.45
C ALA A 86 26.50 9.35 -1.57
N GLU A 87 25.25 9.68 -1.24
CA GLU A 87 24.18 9.98 -2.20
C GLU A 87 24.54 11.21 -3.06
N SER A 88 24.99 12.29 -2.42
CA SER A 88 25.45 13.51 -3.11
C SER A 88 26.66 13.24 -4.02
N ALA A 89 27.59 12.39 -3.58
CA ALA A 89 28.74 12.00 -4.39
C ALA A 89 28.31 11.19 -5.63
N ALA A 90 27.35 10.27 -5.48
CA ALA A 90 26.78 9.52 -6.58
C ALA A 90 26.07 10.45 -7.57
N LEU A 91 25.23 11.36 -7.09
CA LEU A 91 24.57 12.36 -7.93
C LEU A 91 25.57 13.25 -8.65
N ASN A 92 26.59 13.76 -7.97
CA ASN A 92 27.64 14.58 -8.61
C ASN A 92 28.35 13.83 -9.75
N THR A 93 28.59 12.54 -9.58
CA THR A 93 29.20 11.70 -10.63
C THR A 93 28.27 11.58 -11.84
N ILE A 94 26.96 11.35 -11.62
CA ILE A 94 25.95 11.23 -12.67
C ILE A 94 25.78 12.55 -13.42
N PHE A 95 25.69 13.68 -12.69
CA PHE A 95 25.46 15.00 -13.28
C PHE A 95 26.71 15.66 -13.82
N ALA A 96 27.90 15.08 -13.66
CA ALA A 96 29.15 15.59 -14.25
C ALA A 96 29.10 15.71 -15.78
N GLN A 97 28.20 14.97 -16.45
CA GLN A 97 27.97 15.08 -17.91
C GLN A 97 26.96 16.18 -18.30
N ALA A 98 26.29 16.80 -17.34
CA ALA A 98 25.44 17.97 -17.57
C ALA A 98 26.29 19.24 -17.79
N THR A 99 25.76 20.20 -18.53
CA THR A 99 26.40 21.51 -18.71
C THR A 99 26.38 22.33 -17.43
N SER A 100 25.26 22.23 -16.71
CA SER A 100 25.09 22.85 -15.39
C SER A 100 24.06 22.05 -14.62
N PHE A 101 24.16 22.05 -13.29
CA PHE A 101 23.17 21.44 -12.41
C PHE A 101 23.16 22.15 -11.05
N ASN A 102 22.03 22.01 -10.37
CA ASN A 102 21.82 22.52 -9.02
C ASN A 102 21.01 21.50 -8.19
N PHE A 103 21.42 21.30 -6.95
CA PHE A 103 20.73 20.44 -5.98
C PHE A 103 20.15 21.31 -4.85
N SER A 104 18.88 21.15 -4.57
CA SER A 104 18.21 21.72 -3.41
C SER A 104 17.78 20.59 -2.50
N PHE A 105 18.33 20.55 -1.30
CA PHE A 105 18.09 19.49 -0.33
C PHE A 105 16.93 19.88 0.58
N GLU A 106 15.96 19.00 0.69
CA GLU A 106 14.90 19.13 1.67
C GLU A 106 15.31 18.46 3.00
N GLN A 107 14.63 18.82 4.07
CA GLN A 107 14.87 18.22 5.36
C GLN A 107 14.37 16.76 5.37
N PRO A 108 15.21 15.81 5.85
CA PRO A 108 14.83 14.42 5.85
C PRO A 108 13.70 14.15 6.85
N VAL A 109 12.73 13.34 6.44
CA VAL A 109 11.55 13.01 7.22
C VAL A 109 11.58 11.52 7.59
N ALA A 110 11.53 11.25 8.89
CA ALA A 110 11.39 9.90 9.42
C ALA A 110 9.91 9.48 9.46
N THR A 111 9.64 8.26 9.04
CA THR A 111 8.36 7.58 9.19
C THR A 111 8.67 6.16 9.62
N ASP A 112 8.39 5.86 10.88
CA ASP A 112 8.85 4.62 11.53
C ASP A 112 10.38 4.42 11.37
N ASP A 113 10.81 3.27 10.89
CA ASP A 113 12.22 2.94 10.67
C ASP A 113 12.78 3.47 9.32
N ALA A 114 11.95 4.07 8.49
CA ALA A 114 12.33 4.58 7.18
C ALA A 114 12.52 6.10 7.21
N VAL A 115 13.60 6.55 6.59
CA VAL A 115 13.88 7.99 6.38
C VAL A 115 13.78 8.29 4.90
N ARG A 116 13.07 9.36 4.57
CA ARG A 116 12.94 9.89 3.22
C ARG A 116 13.70 11.21 3.12
N ARG A 117 14.60 11.26 2.17
CA ARG A 117 15.39 12.47 1.87
C ARG A 117 15.12 12.89 0.44
N THR A 118 14.43 13.99 0.25
CA THR A 118 14.11 14.53 -1.07
C THR A 118 15.16 15.55 -1.50
N ILE A 119 15.61 15.41 -2.73
CA ILE A 119 16.55 16.32 -3.37
C ILE A 119 15.89 16.80 -4.67
N ASN A 120 15.65 18.11 -4.75
CA ASN A 120 15.14 18.72 -5.96
C ASN A 120 16.32 19.10 -6.85
N ILE A 121 16.30 18.61 -8.07
CA ILE A 121 17.41 18.71 -9.02
C ILE A 121 16.95 19.52 -10.23
N SER A 122 17.71 20.51 -10.60
CA SER A 122 17.61 21.18 -11.90
C SER A 122 18.91 21.04 -12.67
N PHE A 123 18.84 20.77 -13.96
CA PHE A 123 20.02 20.57 -14.78
C PHE A 123 19.81 21.04 -16.21
N THR A 124 20.91 21.30 -16.90
CA THR A 124 20.94 21.60 -18.33
C THR A 124 21.86 20.61 -19.02
N ALA A 125 21.42 19.99 -20.08
CA ALA A 125 22.18 19.07 -20.89
C ALA A 125 22.36 19.60 -22.31
N THR A 126 23.46 19.24 -22.95
CA THR A 126 23.76 19.68 -24.31
C THR A 126 22.80 19.14 -25.35
N ASN A 127 22.19 18.01 -25.10
CA ASN A 127 21.18 17.36 -25.97
C ASN A 127 20.26 16.42 -25.21
N TYR A 128 19.21 15.95 -25.88
CA TYR A 128 18.24 15.06 -25.33
C TYR A 128 18.83 13.68 -24.90
N GLN A 129 19.80 13.17 -25.65
CA GLN A 129 20.41 11.86 -25.34
C GLN A 129 21.16 11.89 -24.01
N ILE A 130 21.85 13.00 -23.72
CA ILE A 130 22.54 13.18 -22.43
C ILE A 130 21.53 13.36 -21.32
N ALA A 131 20.47 14.17 -21.51
CA ALA A 131 19.41 14.33 -20.51
C ALA A 131 18.76 12.98 -20.15
N ARG A 132 18.40 12.18 -21.16
CA ARG A 132 17.85 10.84 -20.96
C ARG A 132 18.81 9.91 -20.21
N ARG A 133 20.10 9.95 -20.57
CA ARG A 133 21.13 9.14 -19.90
C ARG A 133 21.27 9.52 -18.43
N ILE A 134 21.24 10.79 -18.10
CA ILE A 134 21.28 11.29 -16.72
C ILE A 134 20.09 10.70 -15.94
N ILE A 135 18.86 10.84 -16.43
CA ILE A 135 17.66 10.32 -15.78
C ILE A 135 17.77 8.81 -15.58
N GLN A 136 18.23 8.08 -16.60
CA GLN A 136 18.41 6.62 -16.50
C GLN A 136 19.48 6.25 -15.46
N GLN A 137 20.61 6.97 -15.40
CA GLN A 137 21.65 6.71 -14.41
C GLN A 137 21.21 7.05 -12.98
N VAL A 138 20.34 8.04 -12.80
CA VAL A 138 19.71 8.30 -11.49
C VAL A 138 18.78 7.16 -11.10
N HIS A 139 17.98 6.65 -12.04
CA HIS A 139 17.12 5.48 -11.79
C HIS A 139 17.94 4.23 -11.43
N ASP A 140 19.06 4.02 -12.10
CA ASP A 140 19.94 2.84 -11.92
C ASP A 140 21.02 3.08 -10.86
N CYS A 141 20.89 4.11 -10.02
CA CYS A 141 21.90 4.44 -9.02
C CYS A 141 22.03 3.35 -7.93
N ALA A 142 23.17 3.35 -7.22
CA ALA A 142 23.48 2.34 -6.21
C ALA A 142 22.56 2.40 -4.99
N TYR A 143 21.93 3.55 -4.73
CA TYR A 143 21.06 3.77 -3.58
C TYR A 143 19.61 3.75 -4.01
N ARG A 144 18.75 3.18 -3.17
CA ARG A 144 17.31 3.12 -3.44
C ARG A 144 16.72 4.52 -3.47
N CYS A 145 16.20 4.90 -4.63
CA CYS A 145 15.54 6.19 -4.80
C CYS A 145 14.25 6.07 -5.61
N LEU A 146 13.39 7.06 -5.45
CA LEU A 146 12.19 7.30 -6.25
C LEU A 146 12.32 8.63 -6.95
N ILE A 147 12.13 8.63 -8.26
CA ILE A 147 12.15 9.86 -9.06
C ILE A 147 10.70 10.28 -9.29
N THR A 148 10.39 11.53 -8.96
CA THR A 148 9.07 12.16 -9.16
C THR A 148 9.24 13.50 -9.88
N ASP A 149 8.11 14.03 -10.34
CA ASP A 149 8.01 15.40 -10.89
C ASP A 149 9.04 15.70 -11.99
N ILE A 150 9.24 14.74 -12.89
CA ILE A 150 10.16 14.93 -14.02
C ILE A 150 9.56 15.91 -15.02
N SER A 151 10.30 16.99 -15.29
CA SER A 151 10.01 17.92 -16.37
C SER A 151 11.26 18.07 -17.25
N VAL A 152 11.05 17.97 -18.55
CA VAL A 152 12.12 18.11 -19.53
C VAL A 152 11.63 19.04 -20.64
N SER A 153 12.36 20.13 -20.89
CA SER A 153 12.03 21.12 -21.91
C SER A 153 13.25 21.43 -22.77
N ALA A 154 13.01 21.65 -24.06
CA ALA A 154 14.04 22.18 -24.95
C ALA A 154 14.07 23.72 -24.86
N ASP A 155 15.23 24.30 -25.00
CA ASP A 155 15.40 25.75 -25.03
C ASP A 155 14.66 26.32 -26.26
N SER A 156 13.55 27.05 -26.01
CA SER A 156 12.69 27.57 -27.05
C SER A 156 13.33 28.65 -27.92
N ASP A 157 14.28 29.41 -27.37
CA ASP A 157 14.94 30.51 -28.11
C ASP A 157 15.84 29.97 -29.22
N LYS A 158 16.29 28.73 -29.10
CA LYS A 158 17.11 28.04 -30.08
C LYS A 158 16.36 27.02 -30.93
N MET A 159 15.09 26.76 -30.64
CA MET A 159 14.28 25.77 -31.37
C MET A 159 14.17 26.02 -32.87
N GLN A 160 14.21 27.29 -33.30
CA GLN A 160 14.23 27.65 -34.71
C GLN A 160 15.58 27.35 -35.39
N GLN A 161 16.66 27.21 -34.61
CA GLN A 161 18.00 26.93 -35.09
C GLN A 161 18.35 25.46 -35.15
N TYR A 162 17.60 24.61 -34.41
CA TYR A 162 17.83 23.17 -34.37
C TYR A 162 16.75 22.45 -35.17
N ALA A 163 17.14 21.86 -36.29
CA ALA A 163 16.26 21.02 -37.11
C ALA A 163 15.80 19.72 -36.40
N ASN A 164 16.44 19.38 -35.26
CA ASN A 164 16.17 18.17 -34.48
C ASN A 164 16.34 18.46 -32.97
N LEU A 165 15.42 17.94 -32.16
CA LEU A 165 15.50 17.86 -30.70
C LEU A 165 16.78 17.18 -30.18
N GLU A 166 17.43 16.35 -31.02
CA GLU A 166 18.68 15.65 -30.70
C GLU A 166 19.84 16.62 -30.43
N ASN A 167 19.84 17.82 -31.05
CA ASN A 167 20.88 18.80 -30.90
C ASN A 167 20.46 20.01 -30.06
N ALA A 168 19.23 20.03 -29.57
CA ALA A 168 18.74 21.14 -28.76
C ALA A 168 19.27 21.03 -27.32
N THR A 169 19.64 22.17 -26.74
CA THR A 169 19.92 22.25 -25.29
C THR A 169 18.67 21.94 -24.52
N ILE A 170 18.77 21.02 -23.57
CA ILE A 170 17.65 20.53 -22.77
C ILE A 170 17.82 21.01 -21.34
N SER A 171 16.77 21.64 -20.82
CA SER A 171 16.62 21.95 -19.40
C SER A 171 15.71 20.91 -18.77
N GLY A 172 16.12 20.31 -17.65
CA GLY A 172 15.37 19.32 -16.92
C GLY A 172 15.26 19.66 -15.45
N SER A 173 14.18 19.26 -14.83
CA SER A 173 14.01 19.26 -13.39
C SER A 173 13.36 17.96 -12.94
N MET A 174 13.72 17.49 -11.75
CA MET A 174 13.15 16.31 -11.13
C MET A 174 13.32 16.37 -9.62
N SER A 175 12.46 15.66 -8.90
CA SER A 175 12.59 15.39 -7.47
C SER A 175 13.04 13.95 -7.27
N VAL A 176 14.13 13.75 -6.55
CA VAL A 176 14.67 12.42 -6.23
C VAL A 176 14.58 12.22 -4.73
N THR A 177 13.80 11.23 -4.31
CA THR A 177 13.66 10.87 -2.90
C THR A 177 14.46 9.60 -2.63
N PHE A 178 15.52 9.72 -1.84
CA PHE A 178 16.28 8.59 -1.34
C PHE A 178 15.63 7.99 -0.09
N TYR A 179 15.75 6.67 0.04
CA TYR A 179 15.24 5.92 1.17
C TYR A 179 16.41 5.40 1.99
N GLU A 180 16.46 5.81 3.24
CA GLU A 180 17.44 5.38 4.24
C GLU A 180 16.72 4.63 5.36
N THR A 181 17.45 3.91 6.21
CA THR A 181 16.91 3.23 7.38
C THR A 181 17.55 3.74 8.67
N LEU A 182 16.78 3.79 9.74
CA LEU A 182 17.31 4.07 11.08
C LEU A 182 18.10 2.89 11.67
N ASN A 183 17.92 1.69 11.10
CA ASN A 183 18.69 0.52 11.53
C ASN A 183 20.18 0.71 11.22
N GLY A 184 21.02 0.70 12.27
CA GLY A 184 22.45 0.93 12.15
C GLY A 184 22.85 2.40 11.97
N ALA A 185 21.92 3.33 12.13
CA ALA A 185 22.21 4.76 12.10
C ALA A 185 23.07 5.16 13.31
N THR A 186 24.08 5.98 13.06
CA THR A 186 24.98 6.51 14.10
C THR A 186 24.53 7.83 14.68
N THR A 187 23.60 8.49 14.01
CA THR A 187 23.05 9.80 14.40
C THR A 187 21.59 9.94 13.91
N THR A 188 20.83 10.77 14.57
CA THR A 188 19.50 11.20 14.15
C THR A 188 19.44 12.71 13.94
N ASN A 189 20.58 13.37 13.87
CA ASN A 189 20.65 14.81 13.72
C ASN A 189 19.98 15.28 12.41
N GLY A 190 19.17 16.30 12.49
CA GLY A 190 18.51 16.90 11.34
C GLY A 190 17.27 16.15 10.84
N LEU A 191 16.86 15.05 11.52
CA LEU A 191 15.60 14.38 11.21
C LEU A 191 14.40 15.13 11.78
N THR A 192 13.33 15.14 10.97
CA THR A 192 12.00 15.53 11.42
C THR A 192 11.05 14.35 11.30
N THR A 193 10.09 14.27 12.20
CA THR A 193 8.97 13.33 12.08
C THR A 193 7.95 13.86 11.07
N SER A 194 7.04 13.01 10.61
CA SER A 194 6.00 13.39 9.64
C SER A 194 5.04 14.47 10.15
N ASP A 195 4.99 14.73 11.46
CA ASP A 195 4.26 15.81 12.11
C ASP A 195 5.07 17.12 12.24
N GLY A 196 6.31 17.15 11.75
CA GLY A 196 7.19 18.32 11.76
C GLY A 196 7.98 18.50 13.07
N SER A 197 7.88 17.58 14.01
CA SER A 197 8.67 17.61 15.24
C SER A 197 10.10 17.13 14.98
N ALA A 198 11.11 17.79 15.59
CA ALA A 198 12.49 17.32 15.49
C ALA A 198 12.64 16.01 16.25
N VAL A 199 13.25 15.02 15.63
CA VAL A 199 13.62 13.77 16.31
C VAL A 199 14.74 14.12 17.31
N GLN A 200 14.45 14.07 18.59
CA GLN A 200 15.49 14.28 19.61
C GLN A 200 16.48 13.14 19.56
N SER A 201 17.77 13.50 19.53
CA SER A 201 18.89 12.57 19.56
C SER A 201 19.01 11.96 20.96
N SER A 202 18.18 10.97 21.29
CA SER A 202 18.46 10.06 22.37
C SER A 202 19.27 8.92 21.78
N ASN A 203 20.50 8.74 22.31
CA ASN A 203 21.46 7.69 21.96
C ASN A 203 20.85 6.48 21.24
N VAL A 204 20.93 6.48 19.91
CA VAL A 204 20.54 5.32 19.11
C VAL A 204 21.61 4.25 19.23
N GLY A 205 21.58 3.55 20.36
CA GLY A 205 22.28 2.30 20.55
C GLY A 205 21.27 1.18 20.28
N LEU A 206 21.47 0.47 19.18
CA LEU A 206 20.92 -0.88 18.96
C LEU A 206 19.39 -1.05 19.07
N GLY A 207 18.67 -0.85 18.00
CA GLY A 207 17.44 -1.61 17.73
C GLY A 207 16.20 -1.35 18.59
N ASN A 208 16.06 -0.20 19.29
CA ASN A 208 15.00 0.03 20.27
C ASN A 208 14.29 1.41 20.15
N ALA A 209 14.27 2.04 18.98
CA ALA A 209 13.57 3.33 18.84
C ALA A 209 12.06 3.24 19.17
N SER A 210 11.43 2.09 18.94
CA SER A 210 10.02 1.85 19.30
C SER A 210 9.82 1.60 20.80
N LEU A 211 10.84 1.13 21.55
CA LEU A 211 10.76 0.92 22.99
C LEU A 211 10.92 2.25 23.78
N ASP A 212 11.70 3.18 23.27
CA ASP A 212 11.97 4.46 23.95
C ASP A 212 10.74 5.40 23.87
N LEU A 213 10.02 5.40 22.74
CA LEU A 213 8.73 6.11 22.62
C LEU A 213 7.64 5.50 23.50
N ALA A 214 7.62 4.18 23.65
CA ALA A 214 6.71 3.51 24.57
C ALA A 214 7.08 3.77 26.03
N GLN A 215 8.37 3.85 26.36
CA GLN A 215 8.86 4.13 27.70
C GLN A 215 8.60 5.59 28.12
N SER A 216 8.84 6.57 27.25
CA SER A 216 8.54 7.97 27.54
C SER A 216 7.03 8.23 27.70
N SER A 217 6.19 7.54 26.94
CA SER A 217 4.73 7.61 27.11
C SER A 217 4.27 6.93 28.40
N LEU A 218 4.92 5.86 28.83
CA LEU A 218 4.63 5.18 30.10
C LEU A 218 5.10 6.01 31.30
N GLU A 219 6.25 6.68 31.24
CA GLU A 219 6.71 7.61 32.27
C GLU A 219 5.79 8.81 32.41
N THR A 220 5.34 9.40 31.29
CA THR A 220 4.39 10.52 31.33
C THR A 220 3.02 10.10 31.90
N MET A 221 2.55 8.88 31.59
CA MET A 221 1.34 8.32 32.19
C MET A 221 1.54 7.98 33.69
N ALA A 222 2.71 7.50 34.08
CA ALA A 222 3.02 7.21 35.49
C ALA A 222 3.10 8.48 36.32
N GLU A 223 3.72 9.55 35.83
CA GLU A 223 3.72 10.87 36.46
C GLU A 223 2.32 11.48 36.59
N SER A 224 1.51 11.36 35.52
CA SER A 224 0.11 11.82 35.55
C SER A 224 -0.73 11.07 36.60
N LEU A 225 -0.56 9.76 36.71
CA LEU A 225 -1.24 8.92 37.71
C LEU A 225 -0.74 9.17 39.13
N ALA A 226 0.56 9.43 39.33
CA ALA A 226 1.12 9.77 40.60
C ALA A 226 0.66 11.17 41.10
N GLY A 227 0.54 12.15 40.19
CA GLY A 227 0.00 13.46 40.46
C GLY A 227 -1.45 13.40 40.93
N ASP A 228 -2.31 12.67 40.21
CA ASP A 228 -3.73 12.51 40.52
C ASP A 228 -3.98 11.75 41.85
N ALA A 229 -3.09 10.81 42.20
CA ALA A 229 -3.10 10.08 43.46
C ALA A 229 -2.68 11.00 44.65
N ALA A 230 -1.66 11.84 44.44
CA ALA A 230 -1.20 12.79 45.46
C ALA A 230 -2.26 13.87 45.77
N ASP A 231 -2.93 14.40 44.74
CA ASP A 231 -4.02 15.37 44.92
C ASP A 231 -5.24 14.77 45.63
N LYS A 232 -5.58 13.49 45.36
CA LYS A 232 -6.67 12.81 46.06
C LYS A 232 -6.35 12.52 47.54
N ILE A 233 -5.08 12.25 47.86
CA ILE A 233 -4.64 12.08 49.27
C ILE A 233 -4.64 13.42 49.98
N ALA A 234 -4.20 14.51 49.35
CA ALA A 234 -4.25 15.85 49.94
C ALA A 234 -5.67 16.35 50.17
N ALA A 235 -6.60 16.05 49.27
CA ALA A 235 -8.03 16.42 49.41
C ALA A 235 -8.78 15.58 50.46
N GLY A 236 -8.28 14.36 50.79
CA GLY A 236 -8.88 13.48 51.81
C GLY A 236 -8.39 13.70 53.24
N ALA A 237 -7.37 14.56 53.48
CA ALA A 237 -6.78 14.80 54.79
C ALA A 237 -7.31 16.10 55.47
N GLY A 238 -8.40 16.67 54.94
CA GLY A 238 -9.06 17.85 55.54
C GLY A 238 -10.19 17.43 56.47
N PHE A 239 -9.90 17.11 57.71
CA PHE A 239 -10.80 17.16 58.86
C PHE A 239 -10.18 18.06 59.91
#